data_eb0b8fef79c7824d19335dfec8b89326
#
_entry.id   eb0b8fef79c7824d19335dfec8b89326
#
_cell.length_a   1.000
_cell.length_b   1.000
_cell.length_c   1.000
_cell.angle_alpha   90.00
_cell.angle_beta   90.00
_cell.angle_gamma   90.00
#
_symmetry.space_group_name_H-M   'P 1'
#
loop_
_entity.id
_entity.type
_entity.pdbx_description
1 polymer ?
#
loop_
_entity_poly.entity_id
_entity_poly.type
_entity_poly.pdbx_seq_one_letter_code
_entity_poly.pdbx_strand_id
1 'polypeptide(L)'
;MIPARPSILFVANAGPEVGGGHVMRCITLARALGERGADCAFVCTPAVAALLEVFGPEIPREEATSLEPDDIADALTGVRFDAAVFDHYGLSRGHHEALAKGRSTLVIDDLADRPLAANVVLDSGPGRQASDYALLTDDKTRLLLGPEFAPVRPEFSHLRGAALSRRGGEVRGVLVALGLTDVGGITGRVVERLRQRLNGVTLDVVLGAGAPSLPGLIKIASRDPRMTLHVDTQEMAQLILESDFAIGAAGSSIWERCVLGLPSAILVLAPNQQGAAAALAEREAALVIDVNADNLDARIDRAIVRLMTDAGLRARLSAASAAICDGLGAGRAAEAFLQVIASRDSLPHPEGPRP
;
A
#
# COMPACT_ATOMS: atom_id res chain seq x y z
N MET A 1 24.78 12.13 -19.15
CA MET A 1 25.06 10.69 -19.00
C MET A 1 24.24 10.26 -17.79
N ILE A 2 23.24 9.42 -17.95
CA ILE A 2 22.57 8.78 -16.80
C ILE A 2 23.69 8.04 -16.07
N PRO A 3 23.86 8.20 -14.72
CA PRO A 3 24.75 7.31 -14.01
C PRO A 3 24.38 5.89 -14.38
N ALA A 4 25.33 5.01 -14.59
CA ALA A 4 25.10 3.68 -15.14
C ALA A 4 24.06 2.88 -14.32
N ARG A 5 23.84 3.29 -13.05
CA ARG A 5 22.81 2.81 -12.12
C ARG A 5 22.57 3.87 -11.05
N PRO A 6 21.46 4.63 -11.09
CA PRO A 6 21.20 5.60 -10.03
C PRO A 6 20.95 4.89 -8.70
N SER A 7 21.59 5.36 -7.65
CA SER A 7 21.38 4.90 -6.29
C SER A 7 20.24 5.67 -5.66
N ILE A 8 19.18 4.97 -5.20
CA ILE A 8 17.95 5.57 -4.69
C ILE A 8 17.72 5.12 -3.25
N LEU A 9 17.60 6.09 -2.36
CA LEU A 9 17.37 5.84 -0.95
C LEU A 9 15.87 5.95 -0.61
N PHE A 10 15.35 5.01 0.17
CA PHE A 10 13.97 5.00 0.64
C PHE A 10 13.90 5.30 2.14
N VAL A 11 13.00 6.21 2.51
CA VAL A 11 12.59 6.49 3.88
C VAL A 11 11.10 6.20 4.00
N ALA A 12 10.76 5.06 4.58
CA ALA A 12 9.38 4.58 4.68
C ALA A 12 8.99 4.36 6.13
N ASN A 13 7.85 4.92 6.57
CA ASN A 13 7.38 4.76 7.93
C ASN A 13 6.84 3.35 8.20
N ALA A 14 7.09 2.83 9.40
CA ALA A 14 6.55 1.57 9.90
C ALA A 14 6.38 1.60 11.41
N GLY A 15 5.41 0.86 11.91
CA GLY A 15 5.17 0.71 13.34
C GLY A 15 3.76 0.25 13.66
N PRO A 16 3.45 -0.03 14.94
CA PRO A 16 2.15 -0.53 15.34
C PRO A 16 0.97 0.39 14.97
N GLU A 17 1.18 1.70 15.01
CA GLU A 17 0.15 2.70 14.71
C GLU A 17 0.01 2.99 13.22
N VAL A 18 1.11 2.90 12.47
CA VAL A 18 1.16 3.22 11.03
C VAL A 18 0.90 1.99 10.17
N GLY A 19 1.23 0.82 10.70
CA GLY A 19 1.18 -0.44 9.95
C GLY A 19 2.38 -0.66 9.04
N GLY A 20 2.28 -1.67 8.16
CA GLY A 20 3.34 -2.02 7.21
C GLY A 20 3.13 -1.50 5.78
N GLY A 21 2.03 -0.79 5.53
CA GLY A 21 1.61 -0.42 4.18
C GLY A 21 2.61 0.47 3.42
N HIS A 22 3.24 1.41 4.12
CA HIS A 22 4.26 2.31 3.54
C HIS A 22 5.49 1.52 3.08
N VAL A 23 6.02 0.63 3.93
CA VAL A 23 7.17 -0.20 3.57
C VAL A 23 6.82 -1.13 2.41
N MET A 24 5.63 -1.74 2.41
CA MET A 24 5.21 -2.64 1.33
C MET A 24 5.11 -1.94 -0.04
N ARG A 25 4.52 -0.73 -0.09
CA ARG A 25 4.44 0.01 -1.35
C ARG A 25 5.81 0.55 -1.79
N CYS A 26 6.69 0.89 -0.85
CA CYS A 26 8.07 1.27 -1.13
C CYS A 26 8.90 0.08 -1.65
N ILE A 27 8.79 -1.13 -1.07
CA ILE A 27 9.42 -2.35 -1.60
C ILE A 27 8.98 -2.58 -3.06
N THR A 28 7.69 -2.43 -3.33
CA THR A 28 7.13 -2.61 -4.68
C THR A 28 7.73 -1.61 -5.68
N LEU A 29 7.81 -0.34 -5.28
CA LEU A 29 8.42 0.71 -6.12
C LEU A 29 9.93 0.50 -6.29
N ALA A 30 10.64 0.10 -5.23
CA ALA A 30 12.08 -0.19 -5.27
C ALA A 30 12.40 -1.33 -6.24
N ARG A 31 11.61 -2.40 -6.25
CA ARG A 31 11.73 -3.49 -7.22
C ARG A 31 11.48 -3.02 -8.65
N ALA A 32 10.43 -2.22 -8.87
CA ALA A 32 10.14 -1.66 -10.19
C ALA A 32 11.23 -0.71 -10.72
N LEU A 33 11.91 0.02 -9.82
CA LEU A 33 13.10 0.82 -10.14
C LEU A 33 14.32 -0.08 -10.40
N GLY A 34 14.51 -1.13 -9.60
CA GLY A 34 15.60 -2.10 -9.77
C GLY A 34 15.54 -2.84 -11.10
N GLU A 35 14.35 -3.25 -11.54
CA GLU A 35 14.10 -3.84 -12.87
C GLU A 35 14.48 -2.90 -14.02
N ARG A 36 14.54 -1.59 -13.75
CA ARG A 36 14.93 -0.53 -14.70
C ARG A 36 16.36 -0.04 -14.51
N GLY A 37 17.15 -0.75 -13.69
CA GLY A 37 18.58 -0.53 -13.52
C GLY A 37 18.97 0.45 -12.40
N ALA A 38 18.10 0.76 -11.45
CA ALA A 38 18.44 1.49 -10.25
C ALA A 38 18.90 0.57 -9.11
N ASP A 39 19.81 1.05 -8.26
CA ASP A 39 20.16 0.40 -7.01
C ASP A 39 19.39 1.06 -5.87
N CYS A 40 18.62 0.30 -5.10
CA CYS A 40 17.75 0.83 -4.05
C CYS A 40 18.18 0.35 -2.67
N ALA A 41 18.13 1.25 -1.67
CA ALA A 41 18.40 0.94 -0.26
C ALA A 41 17.36 1.61 0.64
N PHE A 42 17.15 1.08 1.85
CA PHE A 42 16.19 1.64 2.82
C PHE A 42 16.90 2.15 4.07
N VAL A 43 16.46 3.30 4.57
CA VAL A 43 16.72 3.68 5.96
C VAL A 43 15.89 2.77 6.85
N CYS A 44 16.56 2.07 7.76
CA CYS A 44 16.02 0.87 8.40
C CYS A 44 16.01 0.99 9.93
N THR A 45 14.84 1.16 10.51
CA THR A 45 14.60 0.93 11.94
C THR A 45 14.25 -0.53 12.20
N PRO A 46 14.22 -1.01 13.46
CA PRO A 46 13.78 -2.37 13.76
C PRO A 46 12.40 -2.73 13.19
N ALA A 47 11.46 -1.78 13.15
CA ALA A 47 10.13 -2.00 12.57
C ALA A 47 10.17 -2.16 11.04
N VAL A 48 11.00 -1.37 10.34
CA VAL A 48 11.24 -1.51 8.90
C VAL A 48 12.00 -2.79 8.61
N ALA A 49 13.03 -3.13 9.44
CA ALA A 49 13.82 -4.35 9.30
C ALA A 49 12.96 -5.61 9.32
N ALA A 50 12.04 -5.70 10.27
CA ALA A 50 11.15 -6.85 10.40
C ALA A 50 10.31 -7.10 9.13
N LEU A 51 9.86 -6.04 8.46
CA LEU A 51 9.14 -6.14 7.19
C LEU A 51 10.06 -6.48 6.02
N LEU A 52 11.25 -5.87 5.97
CA LEU A 52 12.23 -6.18 4.92
C LEU A 52 12.74 -7.62 5.01
N GLU A 53 12.89 -8.20 6.22
CA GLU A 53 13.28 -9.60 6.39
C GLU A 53 12.32 -10.58 5.73
N VAL A 54 11.04 -10.27 5.76
CA VAL A 54 10.00 -11.12 5.19
C VAL A 54 9.75 -10.81 3.71
N PHE A 55 9.62 -9.52 3.36
CA PHE A 55 9.09 -9.11 2.07
C PHE A 55 10.12 -8.53 1.09
N GLY A 56 11.33 -8.22 1.54
CA GLY A 56 12.40 -7.64 0.73
C GLY A 56 13.80 -7.93 1.28
N PRO A 57 14.14 -9.20 1.58
CA PRO A 57 15.42 -9.54 2.21
C PRO A 57 16.64 -9.19 1.36
N GLU A 58 16.43 -9.06 0.04
CA GLU A 58 17.46 -8.67 -0.93
C GLU A 58 17.81 -7.19 -0.91
N ILE A 59 16.99 -6.34 -0.28
CA ILE A 59 17.14 -4.89 -0.33
C ILE A 59 18.17 -4.43 0.71
N PRO A 60 19.24 -3.68 0.31
CA PRO A 60 20.22 -3.08 1.20
C PRO A 60 19.60 -2.12 2.24
N ARG A 61 20.25 -1.99 3.39
CA ARG A 61 19.75 -1.25 4.55
C ARG A 61 20.81 -0.31 5.09
N GLU A 62 20.37 0.92 5.45
CA GLU A 62 21.13 1.88 6.24
C GLU A 62 20.48 1.99 7.61
N GLU A 63 21.13 1.52 8.65
CA GLU A 63 20.53 1.43 9.99
C GLU A 63 20.31 2.81 10.61
N ALA A 64 19.13 3.01 11.18
CA ALA A 64 18.72 4.20 11.90
C ALA A 64 18.05 3.83 13.24
N THR A 65 18.25 4.65 14.26
CA THR A 65 17.64 4.45 15.57
C THR A 65 16.15 4.72 15.56
N SER A 66 15.74 5.75 14.80
CA SER A 66 14.34 6.07 14.54
C SER A 66 14.17 6.70 13.15
N LEU A 67 12.94 7.05 12.77
CA LEU A 67 12.63 7.81 11.56
C LEU A 67 12.35 9.29 11.85
N GLU A 68 12.84 9.80 12.98
CA GLU A 68 12.90 11.23 13.22
C GLU A 68 13.97 11.87 12.30
N PRO A 69 13.78 13.14 11.86
CA PRO A 69 14.64 13.77 10.86
C PRO A 69 16.13 13.74 11.21
N ASP A 70 16.50 13.94 12.47
CA ASP A 70 17.90 13.98 12.91
C ASP A 70 18.52 12.57 12.86
N ASP A 71 17.81 11.55 13.30
CA ASP A 71 18.26 10.14 13.26
C ASP A 71 18.43 9.66 11.82
N ILE A 72 17.53 10.07 10.91
CA ILE A 72 17.68 9.81 9.48
C ILE A 72 18.93 10.50 8.94
N ALA A 73 19.13 11.77 9.29
CA ALA A 73 20.30 12.54 8.83
C ALA A 73 21.62 11.92 9.32
N ASP A 74 21.65 11.43 10.55
CA ASP A 74 22.80 10.73 11.13
C ASP A 74 23.07 9.41 10.41
N ALA A 75 22.05 8.60 10.14
CA ALA A 75 22.15 7.36 9.36
C ALA A 75 22.67 7.60 7.95
N LEU A 76 22.40 8.78 7.37
CA LEU A 76 22.85 9.17 6.03
C LEU A 76 24.23 9.84 6.00
N THR A 77 24.94 9.92 7.13
CA THR A 77 26.28 10.49 7.18
C THR A 77 27.26 9.58 6.44
N GLY A 78 27.86 10.10 5.36
CA GLY A 78 28.79 9.35 4.50
C GLY A 78 28.12 8.46 3.44
N VAL A 79 26.80 8.26 3.49
CA VAL A 79 26.06 7.51 2.48
C VAL A 79 25.92 8.30 1.19
N ARG A 80 26.22 7.67 0.06
CA ARG A 80 26.08 8.26 -1.28
C ARG A 80 24.80 7.71 -1.93
N PHE A 81 23.98 8.63 -2.44
CA PHE A 81 22.79 8.32 -3.22
C PHE A 81 22.51 9.45 -4.23
N ASP A 82 21.83 9.16 -5.31
CA ASP A 82 21.52 10.10 -6.40
C ASP A 82 20.10 10.65 -6.28
N ALA A 83 19.20 9.92 -5.63
CA ALA A 83 17.82 10.32 -5.43
C ALA A 83 17.24 9.73 -4.13
N ALA A 84 16.15 10.30 -3.64
CA ALA A 84 15.44 9.81 -2.44
C ALA A 84 13.95 9.64 -2.69
N VAL A 85 13.37 8.61 -2.05
CA VAL A 85 11.92 8.39 -1.97
C VAL A 85 11.50 8.52 -0.51
N PHE A 86 10.53 9.39 -0.25
CA PHE A 86 9.97 9.60 1.09
C PHE A 86 8.52 9.12 1.13
N ASP A 87 8.21 8.26 2.07
CA ASP A 87 6.86 7.79 2.38
C ASP A 87 6.63 7.88 3.89
N HIS A 88 6.53 9.12 4.39
CA HIS A 88 6.51 9.42 5.81
C HIS A 88 5.69 10.68 6.11
N TYR A 89 4.58 10.53 6.82
CA TYR A 89 3.66 11.64 7.09
C TYR A 89 4.24 12.76 7.99
N GLY A 90 5.22 12.44 8.84
CA GLY A 90 5.91 13.42 9.70
C GLY A 90 6.95 14.28 8.98
N LEU A 91 7.32 13.96 7.73
CA LEU A 91 8.29 14.73 6.98
C LEU A 91 7.58 15.78 6.11
N SER A 92 8.08 16.99 6.14
CA SER A 92 7.59 18.14 5.36
C SER A 92 8.71 18.73 4.49
N ARG A 93 8.43 19.80 3.75
CA ARG A 93 9.36 20.46 2.82
C ARG A 93 10.76 20.63 3.38
N GLY A 94 10.90 21.24 4.58
CA GLY A 94 12.23 21.49 5.17
C GLY A 94 13.00 20.20 5.46
N HIS A 95 12.32 19.14 5.90
CA HIS A 95 12.94 17.84 6.13
C HIS A 95 13.39 17.20 4.81
N HIS A 96 12.54 17.21 3.78
CA HIS A 96 12.89 16.68 2.45
C HIS A 96 14.12 17.39 1.87
N GLU A 97 14.19 18.74 1.96
CA GLU A 97 15.31 19.54 1.49
C GLU A 97 16.62 19.19 2.23
N ALA A 98 16.56 19.10 3.56
CA ALA A 98 17.70 18.79 4.41
C ALA A 98 18.25 17.38 4.15
N LEU A 99 17.36 16.39 4.04
CA LEU A 99 17.72 14.98 3.86
C LEU A 99 18.18 14.68 2.42
N ALA A 100 17.49 15.21 1.43
CA ALA A 100 17.85 15.01 0.02
C ALA A 100 19.08 15.80 -0.42
N LYS A 101 19.44 16.88 0.28
CA LYS A 101 20.64 17.70 -0.01
C LYS A 101 20.73 18.11 -1.49
N GLY A 102 19.61 18.56 -2.06
CA GLY A 102 19.52 19.00 -3.45
C GLY A 102 19.39 17.88 -4.50
N ARG A 103 19.25 16.63 -4.12
CA ARG A 103 19.04 15.49 -5.05
C ARG A 103 17.59 15.39 -5.50
N SER A 104 17.33 14.57 -6.52
CA SER A 104 15.97 14.29 -7.00
C SER A 104 15.15 13.56 -5.93
N THR A 105 13.89 14.01 -5.73
CA THR A 105 13.00 13.46 -4.72
C THR A 105 11.69 13.02 -5.30
N LEU A 106 11.21 11.84 -4.85
CA LEU A 106 9.84 11.40 -4.99
C LEU A 106 9.21 11.32 -3.60
N VAL A 107 8.05 11.94 -3.41
CA VAL A 107 7.26 11.81 -2.17
C VAL A 107 6.00 11.02 -2.47
N ILE A 108 5.78 9.92 -1.74
CA ILE A 108 4.51 9.22 -1.72
C ILE A 108 3.65 9.89 -0.64
N ASP A 109 2.49 10.39 -1.04
CA ASP A 109 1.59 11.13 -0.15
C ASP A 109 0.15 10.68 -0.36
N ASP A 110 -0.64 10.68 0.71
CA ASP A 110 -2.07 10.32 0.68
C ASP A 110 -2.93 11.43 1.30
N LEU A 111 -2.30 12.47 1.85
CA LEU A 111 -2.96 13.45 2.71
C LEU A 111 -3.21 14.79 2.00
N ALA A 112 -2.23 15.28 1.24
CA ALA A 112 -2.23 16.63 0.65
C ALA A 112 -2.50 17.72 1.70
N ASP A 113 -1.81 17.64 2.84
CA ASP A 113 -2.07 18.48 4.01
C ASP A 113 -0.86 19.30 4.48
N ARG A 114 0.29 19.14 3.85
CA ARG A 114 1.54 19.80 4.23
C ARG A 114 2.43 20.13 3.02
N PRO A 115 3.29 21.16 3.12
CA PRO A 115 4.24 21.49 2.04
C PRO A 115 5.26 20.37 1.82
N LEU A 116 5.52 20.05 0.56
CA LEU A 116 6.46 19.00 0.13
C LEU A 116 7.55 19.62 -0.76
N ALA A 117 8.81 19.19 -0.57
CA ALA A 117 9.88 19.43 -1.53
C ALA A 117 10.07 18.15 -2.36
N ALA A 118 9.36 18.09 -3.47
CA ALA A 118 9.34 16.91 -4.32
C ALA A 118 9.49 17.28 -5.81
N ASN A 119 10.32 16.52 -6.53
CA ASN A 119 10.32 16.57 -7.98
C ASN A 119 9.15 15.74 -8.57
N VAL A 120 8.76 14.67 -7.84
CA VAL A 120 7.61 13.85 -8.15
C VAL A 120 6.78 13.66 -6.88
N VAL A 121 5.48 13.90 -6.93
CA VAL A 121 4.53 13.44 -5.91
C VAL A 121 3.74 12.27 -6.49
N LEU A 122 3.65 11.19 -5.74
CA LEU A 122 2.82 10.04 -6.05
C LEU A 122 1.71 9.94 -5.02
N ASP A 123 0.46 10.20 -5.45
CA ASP A 123 -0.73 10.01 -4.63
C ASP A 123 -1.70 9.09 -5.37
N SER A 124 -1.82 7.85 -4.90
CA SER A 124 -2.74 6.87 -5.48
C SER A 124 -4.20 7.04 -5.05
N GLY A 125 -4.52 8.10 -4.32
CA GLY A 125 -5.88 8.40 -3.87
C GLY A 125 -6.84 8.63 -5.04
N PRO A 126 -7.98 7.93 -5.08
CA PRO A 126 -8.95 8.09 -6.15
C PRO A 126 -9.69 9.43 -5.98
N GLY A 127 -9.67 10.24 -7.03
CA GLY A 127 -10.31 11.56 -7.03
C GLY A 127 -9.38 12.71 -6.63
N ARG A 128 -8.11 12.43 -6.30
CA ARG A 128 -7.10 13.45 -6.06
C ARG A 128 -6.91 14.34 -7.29
N GLN A 129 -6.82 15.65 -7.09
CA GLN A 129 -6.69 16.65 -8.15
C GLN A 129 -5.37 17.43 -8.03
N ALA A 130 -4.87 17.98 -9.13
CA ALA A 130 -3.68 18.84 -9.10
C ALA A 130 -3.84 20.07 -8.21
N SER A 131 -5.07 20.59 -8.08
CA SER A 131 -5.40 21.69 -7.18
C SER A 131 -5.13 21.40 -5.71
N ASP A 132 -5.17 20.12 -5.29
CA ASP A 132 -4.92 19.72 -3.90
C ASP A 132 -3.46 19.94 -3.52
N TYR A 133 -2.56 19.93 -4.50
CA TYR A 133 -1.12 20.15 -4.33
C TYR A 133 -0.62 21.53 -4.76
N ALA A 134 -1.48 22.40 -5.30
CA ALA A 134 -1.07 23.67 -5.91
C ALA A 134 -0.32 24.63 -4.98
N LEU A 135 -0.60 24.58 -3.65
CA LEU A 135 0.09 25.38 -2.63
C LEU A 135 1.09 24.57 -1.81
N LEU A 136 1.19 23.27 -2.07
CA LEU A 136 2.02 22.35 -1.28
C LEU A 136 3.30 21.96 -2.00
N THR A 137 3.35 22.11 -3.31
CA THR A 137 4.50 21.75 -4.16
C THR A 137 4.95 22.91 -5.03
N ASP A 138 6.08 22.77 -5.69
CA ASP A 138 6.57 23.75 -6.66
C ASP A 138 5.91 23.50 -8.03
N ASP A 139 5.79 24.55 -8.86
CA ASP A 139 5.17 24.50 -10.20
C ASP A 139 5.80 23.45 -11.14
N LYS A 140 7.06 23.06 -10.88
CA LYS A 140 7.81 22.07 -11.66
C LYS A 140 7.61 20.64 -11.13
N THR A 141 6.92 20.46 -10.03
CA THR A 141 6.66 19.13 -9.45
C THR A 141 5.77 18.31 -10.38
N ARG A 142 6.22 17.13 -10.77
CA ARG A 142 5.40 16.18 -11.53
C ARG A 142 4.45 15.46 -10.59
N LEU A 143 3.15 15.58 -10.84
CA LEU A 143 2.11 14.95 -10.03
C LEU A 143 1.67 13.64 -10.71
N LEU A 144 1.79 12.52 -10.01
CA LEU A 144 1.30 11.19 -10.39
C LEU A 144 0.09 10.88 -9.50
N LEU A 145 -1.09 11.27 -9.97
CA LEU A 145 -2.32 11.24 -9.17
C LEU A 145 -3.25 10.16 -9.66
N GLY A 146 -3.79 9.39 -8.72
CA GLY A 146 -4.80 8.39 -8.99
C GLY A 146 -4.32 6.94 -8.89
N PRO A 147 -5.27 5.99 -8.83
CA PRO A 147 -5.01 4.57 -8.69
C PRO A 147 -4.17 3.93 -9.82
N GLU A 148 -4.13 4.57 -10.98
CA GLU A 148 -3.27 4.16 -12.10
C GLU A 148 -1.77 4.23 -11.79
N PHE A 149 -1.39 4.96 -10.73
CA PHE A 149 -0.01 5.04 -10.22
C PHE A 149 0.21 4.24 -8.94
N ALA A 150 -0.82 3.53 -8.44
CA ALA A 150 -0.70 2.75 -7.21
C ALA A 150 0.42 1.71 -7.33
N PRO A 151 1.38 1.68 -6.37
CA PRO A 151 2.44 0.67 -6.36
C PRO A 151 1.89 -0.70 -5.96
N VAL A 152 1.46 -1.47 -6.96
CA VAL A 152 0.97 -2.84 -6.80
C VAL A 152 2.02 -3.80 -7.37
N ARG A 153 2.25 -4.91 -6.69
CA ARG A 153 3.20 -5.94 -7.10
C ARG A 153 2.82 -6.56 -8.45
N PRO A 154 3.76 -6.93 -9.33
CA PRO A 154 3.48 -7.35 -10.69
C PRO A 154 2.67 -8.65 -10.79
N GLU A 155 2.75 -9.55 -9.81
CA GLU A 155 1.95 -10.78 -9.78
C GLU A 155 0.44 -10.52 -9.86
N PHE A 156 -0.04 -9.39 -9.33
CA PHE A 156 -1.47 -9.04 -9.42
C PHE A 156 -1.88 -8.73 -10.86
N SER A 157 -1.08 -7.96 -11.59
CA SER A 157 -1.37 -7.68 -13.00
C SER A 157 -1.32 -8.94 -13.86
N HIS A 158 -0.41 -9.86 -13.57
CA HIS A 158 -0.29 -11.14 -14.28
C HIS A 158 -1.51 -12.05 -14.05
N LEU A 159 -2.06 -12.06 -12.84
CA LEU A 159 -3.22 -12.88 -12.49
C LEU A 159 -4.57 -12.23 -12.83
N ARG A 160 -4.58 -10.96 -13.24
CA ARG A 160 -5.81 -10.18 -13.46
C ARG A 160 -6.79 -10.85 -14.43
N GLY A 161 -6.32 -11.33 -15.58
CA GLY A 161 -7.18 -11.99 -16.57
C GLY A 161 -7.88 -13.23 -16.01
N ALA A 162 -7.13 -14.09 -15.33
CA ALA A 162 -7.65 -15.29 -14.69
C ALA A 162 -8.64 -14.94 -13.56
N ALA A 163 -8.32 -13.92 -12.75
CA ALA A 163 -9.18 -13.48 -11.66
C ALA A 163 -10.52 -12.95 -12.19
N LEU A 164 -10.52 -12.07 -13.17
CA LEU A 164 -11.75 -11.46 -13.70
C LEU A 164 -12.67 -12.49 -14.36
N SER A 165 -12.12 -13.50 -15.05
CA SER A 165 -12.92 -14.58 -15.66
C SER A 165 -13.58 -15.49 -14.62
N ARG A 166 -13.08 -15.53 -13.39
CA ARG A 166 -13.59 -16.34 -12.30
C ARG A 166 -14.71 -15.65 -11.51
N ARG A 167 -14.84 -14.30 -11.58
CA ARG A 167 -15.80 -13.54 -10.77
C ARG A 167 -17.27 -13.85 -11.12
N GLY A 168 -18.15 -13.74 -10.12
CA GLY A 168 -19.61 -13.92 -10.30
C GLY A 168 -20.15 -15.32 -10.00
N GLY A 169 -19.28 -16.28 -9.67
CA GLY A 169 -19.66 -17.63 -9.28
C GLY A 169 -20.34 -17.72 -7.91
N GLU A 170 -20.59 -18.97 -7.50
CA GLU A 170 -21.03 -19.33 -6.15
C GLU A 170 -19.92 -19.00 -5.12
N VAL A 171 -20.30 -18.56 -3.92
CA VAL A 171 -19.32 -18.27 -2.87
C VAL A 171 -18.83 -19.55 -2.23
N ARG A 172 -17.55 -19.82 -2.34
CA ARG A 172 -16.86 -21.00 -1.78
C ARG A 172 -15.72 -20.60 -0.84
N GLY A 173 -15.11 -19.43 -1.04
CA GLY A 173 -13.99 -18.92 -0.26
C GLY A 173 -14.12 -17.45 0.07
N VAL A 174 -13.78 -17.08 1.29
CA VAL A 174 -13.79 -15.71 1.80
C VAL A 174 -12.42 -15.36 2.34
N LEU A 175 -11.91 -14.17 1.96
CA LEU A 175 -10.65 -13.64 2.46
C LEU A 175 -10.92 -12.58 3.55
N VAL A 176 -10.20 -12.67 4.66
CA VAL A 176 -10.10 -11.60 5.67
C VAL A 176 -8.67 -11.07 5.68
N ALA A 177 -8.49 -9.79 5.33
CA ALA A 177 -7.19 -9.13 5.29
C ALA A 177 -7.32 -7.67 5.76
N LEU A 178 -7.19 -7.45 7.07
CA LEU A 178 -7.41 -6.17 7.75
C LEU A 178 -6.10 -5.44 8.10
N GLY A 179 -5.00 -5.87 7.53
CA GLY A 179 -3.65 -5.36 7.74
C GLY A 179 -2.81 -6.25 8.65
N LEU A 180 -1.48 -6.17 8.48
CA LEU A 180 -0.54 -7.01 9.23
C LEU A 180 -0.56 -6.73 10.74
N THR A 181 -0.82 -5.50 11.14
CA THR A 181 -0.80 -5.07 12.54
C THR A 181 -2.10 -5.35 13.29
N ASP A 182 -3.21 -5.69 12.58
CA ASP A 182 -4.52 -6.01 13.17
C ASP A 182 -4.95 -4.98 14.21
N VAL A 183 -5.03 -3.72 13.81
CA VAL A 183 -5.34 -2.58 14.70
C VAL A 183 -6.58 -2.85 15.55
N GLY A 184 -6.43 -2.76 16.87
CA GLY A 184 -7.51 -2.97 17.82
C GLY A 184 -8.06 -4.40 17.88
N GLY A 185 -7.38 -5.40 17.27
CA GLY A 185 -7.84 -6.78 17.23
C GLY A 185 -9.11 -7.00 16.38
N ILE A 186 -9.35 -6.13 15.41
CA ILE A 186 -10.58 -6.15 14.59
C ILE A 186 -10.73 -7.43 13.78
N THR A 187 -9.62 -8.09 13.40
CA THR A 187 -9.64 -9.35 12.65
C THR A 187 -10.37 -10.43 13.41
N GLY A 188 -10.12 -10.58 14.71
CA GLY A 188 -10.82 -11.57 15.54
C GLY A 188 -12.34 -11.35 15.57
N ARG A 189 -12.77 -10.09 15.69
CA ARG A 189 -14.18 -9.71 15.66
C ARG A 189 -14.85 -10.05 14.33
N VAL A 190 -14.21 -9.74 13.22
CA VAL A 190 -14.72 -10.03 11.87
C VAL A 190 -14.82 -11.54 11.63
N VAL A 191 -13.79 -12.29 12.00
CA VAL A 191 -13.77 -13.76 11.88
C VAL A 191 -14.92 -14.39 12.68
N GLU A 192 -15.16 -13.94 13.90
CA GLU A 192 -16.28 -14.47 14.71
C GLU A 192 -17.63 -14.22 14.04
N ARG A 193 -17.85 -13.04 13.44
CA ARG A 193 -19.10 -12.72 12.70
C ARG A 193 -19.24 -13.57 11.45
N LEU A 194 -18.16 -13.81 10.71
CA LEU A 194 -18.16 -14.69 9.52
C LEU A 194 -18.51 -16.14 9.90
N ARG A 195 -17.83 -16.71 10.89
CA ARG A 195 -18.03 -18.10 11.30
C ARG A 195 -19.47 -18.44 11.69
N GLN A 196 -20.18 -17.47 12.28
CA GLN A 196 -21.60 -17.62 12.63
C GLN A 196 -22.53 -17.67 11.41
N ARG A 197 -22.07 -17.22 10.22
CA ARG A 197 -22.90 -17.07 9.02
C ARG A 197 -22.47 -17.92 7.84
N LEU A 198 -21.22 -18.38 7.84
CA LEU A 198 -20.69 -19.19 6.75
C LEU A 198 -20.92 -20.67 7.01
N ASN A 199 -21.71 -21.32 6.13
CA ASN A 199 -21.89 -22.76 6.10
C ASN A 199 -21.25 -23.32 4.82
N GLY A 200 -20.29 -24.25 4.97
CA GLY A 200 -19.65 -24.91 3.82
C GLY A 200 -18.69 -24.03 3.00
N VAL A 201 -18.32 -22.84 3.50
CA VAL A 201 -17.43 -21.87 2.84
C VAL A 201 -16.10 -21.85 3.58
N THR A 202 -14.98 -21.82 2.84
CA THR A 202 -13.64 -21.69 3.42
C THR A 202 -13.35 -20.24 3.81
N LEU A 203 -12.50 -20.07 4.80
CA LEU A 203 -12.11 -18.77 5.34
C LEU A 203 -10.59 -18.68 5.43
N ASP A 204 -10.01 -17.87 4.56
CA ASP A 204 -8.60 -17.52 4.60
C ASP A 204 -8.41 -16.22 5.37
N VAL A 205 -7.58 -16.24 6.41
CA VAL A 205 -7.34 -15.08 7.28
C VAL A 205 -5.86 -14.71 7.24
N VAL A 206 -5.58 -13.50 6.76
CA VAL A 206 -4.22 -12.96 6.61
C VAL A 206 -3.94 -11.92 7.69
N LEU A 207 -2.83 -12.08 8.41
CA LEU A 207 -2.38 -11.15 9.44
C LEU A 207 -0.86 -11.29 9.67
N GLY A 208 -0.27 -10.35 10.39
CA GLY A 208 1.14 -10.41 10.77
C GLY A 208 1.38 -11.23 12.03
N ALA A 209 2.63 -11.67 12.23
CA ALA A 209 3.04 -12.44 13.42
C ALA A 209 2.81 -11.68 14.74
N GLY A 210 2.84 -10.33 14.72
CA GLY A 210 2.56 -9.47 15.86
C GLY A 210 1.09 -9.11 16.08
N ALA A 211 0.16 -9.66 15.29
CA ALA A 211 -1.26 -9.29 15.34
C ALA A 211 -1.92 -9.70 16.67
N PRO A 212 -2.63 -8.78 17.35
CA PRO A 212 -3.28 -9.05 18.65
C PRO A 212 -4.26 -10.23 18.60
N SER A 213 -4.98 -10.42 17.49
CA SER A 213 -5.94 -11.52 17.34
C SER A 213 -5.29 -12.89 17.11
N LEU A 214 -4.01 -12.96 16.70
CA LEU A 214 -3.37 -14.19 16.25
C LEU A 214 -3.47 -15.34 17.27
N PRO A 215 -3.17 -15.17 18.59
CA PRO A 215 -3.26 -16.27 19.55
C PRO A 215 -4.67 -16.87 19.68
N GLY A 216 -5.70 -16.01 19.58
CA GLY A 216 -7.10 -16.44 19.60
C GLY A 216 -7.49 -17.17 18.32
N LEU A 217 -7.06 -16.67 17.18
CA LEU A 217 -7.36 -17.24 15.87
C LEU A 217 -6.69 -18.60 15.65
N ILE A 218 -5.47 -18.82 16.17
CA ILE A 218 -4.81 -20.14 16.15
C ILE A 218 -5.68 -21.19 16.87
N LYS A 219 -6.26 -20.86 18.03
CA LYS A 219 -7.15 -21.76 18.77
C LYS A 219 -8.45 -22.06 18.02
N ILE A 220 -8.94 -21.08 17.26
CA ILE A 220 -10.13 -21.26 16.43
C ILE A 220 -9.81 -22.14 15.22
N ALA A 221 -8.75 -21.84 14.48
CA ALA A 221 -8.35 -22.58 13.29
C ALA A 221 -8.04 -24.06 13.59
N SER A 222 -7.44 -24.35 14.77
CA SER A 222 -7.18 -25.75 15.18
C SER A 222 -8.45 -26.59 15.38
N ARG A 223 -9.64 -25.98 15.44
CA ARG A 223 -10.92 -26.64 15.66
C ARG A 223 -11.90 -26.47 14.50
N ASP A 224 -11.59 -25.62 13.55
CA ASP A 224 -12.44 -25.34 12.38
C ASP A 224 -11.63 -25.58 11.09
N PRO A 225 -11.78 -26.76 10.45
CA PRO A 225 -11.00 -27.12 9.26
C PRO A 225 -11.32 -26.26 8.03
N ARG A 226 -12.34 -25.39 8.09
CA ARG A 226 -12.67 -24.45 7.02
C ARG A 226 -11.79 -23.20 7.08
N MET A 227 -11.08 -22.97 8.20
CA MET A 227 -10.30 -21.76 8.43
C MET A 227 -8.81 -22.03 8.30
N THR A 228 -8.16 -21.27 7.43
CA THR A 228 -6.72 -21.26 7.26
C THR A 228 -6.14 -19.89 7.69
N LEU A 229 -5.08 -19.93 8.49
CA LEU A 229 -4.34 -18.73 8.88
C LEU A 229 -3.07 -18.60 8.03
N HIS A 230 -2.88 -17.43 7.48
CA HIS A 230 -1.71 -17.05 6.70
C HIS A 230 -0.97 -15.92 7.44
N VAL A 231 0.13 -16.27 8.11
CA VAL A 231 0.94 -15.33 8.88
C VAL A 231 2.10 -14.84 8.03
N ASP A 232 2.24 -13.51 7.88
CA ASP A 232 3.30 -12.86 7.08
C ASP A 232 3.42 -13.45 5.66
N THR A 233 2.28 -13.73 5.02
CA THR A 233 2.25 -14.44 3.73
C THR A 233 2.70 -13.55 2.57
N GLN A 234 3.40 -14.17 1.63
CA GLN A 234 3.72 -13.58 0.32
C GLN A 234 2.70 -13.97 -0.77
N GLU A 235 1.76 -14.88 -0.46
CA GLU A 235 0.81 -15.49 -1.43
C GLU A 235 -0.49 -14.68 -1.60
N MET A 236 -0.49 -13.37 -1.27
CA MET A 236 -1.71 -12.54 -1.31
C MET A 236 -2.41 -12.56 -2.68
N ALA A 237 -1.66 -12.55 -3.76
CA ALA A 237 -2.23 -12.55 -5.11
C ALA A 237 -3.02 -13.83 -5.38
N GLN A 238 -2.50 -14.99 -4.96
CA GLN A 238 -3.18 -16.28 -5.08
C GLN A 238 -4.42 -16.35 -4.17
N LEU A 239 -4.31 -15.90 -2.93
CA LEU A 239 -5.42 -15.84 -1.99
C LEU A 239 -6.58 -14.96 -2.51
N ILE A 240 -6.26 -13.80 -3.09
CA ILE A 240 -7.25 -12.92 -3.71
C ILE A 240 -7.84 -13.55 -4.98
N LEU A 241 -7.04 -14.23 -5.80
CA LEU A 241 -7.51 -14.97 -6.97
C LEU A 241 -8.54 -16.04 -6.57
N GLU A 242 -8.26 -16.82 -5.54
CA GLU A 242 -9.07 -17.97 -5.13
C GLU A 242 -10.32 -17.59 -4.34
N SER A 243 -10.35 -16.44 -3.72
CA SER A 243 -11.50 -15.94 -2.95
C SER A 243 -12.61 -15.38 -3.82
N ASP A 244 -13.85 -15.48 -3.36
CA ASP A 244 -15.04 -14.98 -4.04
C ASP A 244 -15.47 -13.59 -3.54
N PHE A 245 -15.15 -13.26 -2.28
CA PHE A 245 -15.20 -11.89 -1.77
C PHE A 245 -14.21 -11.71 -0.60
N ALA A 246 -13.97 -10.45 -0.23
CA ALA A 246 -13.11 -10.14 0.91
C ALA A 246 -13.77 -9.22 1.93
N ILE A 247 -13.33 -9.33 3.19
CA ILE A 247 -13.45 -8.28 4.19
C ILE A 247 -12.03 -7.77 4.48
N GLY A 248 -11.78 -6.51 4.14
CA GLY A 248 -10.44 -5.94 4.21
C GLY A 248 -10.42 -4.51 4.73
N ALA A 249 -9.22 -3.99 5.00
CA ALA A 249 -9.03 -2.59 5.34
C ALA A 249 -8.94 -1.70 4.09
N ALA A 250 -9.16 -0.39 4.28
CA ALA A 250 -9.04 0.61 3.22
C ALA A 250 -7.59 1.14 3.05
N GLY A 251 -6.57 0.37 3.46
CA GLY A 251 -5.16 0.67 3.23
C GLY A 251 -4.68 0.30 1.83
N SER A 252 -3.37 0.33 1.58
CA SER A 252 -2.76 0.10 0.25
C SER A 252 -3.16 -1.22 -0.41
N SER A 253 -3.48 -2.28 0.35
CA SER A 253 -3.98 -3.56 -0.18
C SER A 253 -5.34 -3.48 -0.89
N ILE A 254 -6.02 -2.32 -0.81
CA ILE A 254 -7.25 -2.08 -1.55
C ILE A 254 -7.02 -2.15 -3.05
N TRP A 255 -5.86 -1.66 -3.53
CA TRP A 255 -5.50 -1.68 -4.94
C TRP A 255 -5.25 -3.10 -5.44
N GLU A 256 -4.66 -3.96 -4.63
CA GLU A 256 -4.48 -5.40 -4.93
C GLU A 256 -5.83 -6.08 -5.20
N ARG A 257 -6.83 -5.82 -4.34
CA ARG A 257 -8.19 -6.32 -4.54
C ARG A 257 -8.87 -5.72 -5.75
N CYS A 258 -8.65 -4.42 -6.02
CA CYS A 258 -9.17 -3.76 -7.22
C CYS A 258 -8.60 -4.37 -8.50
N VAL A 259 -7.27 -4.59 -8.57
CA VAL A 259 -6.62 -5.20 -9.73
C VAL A 259 -7.25 -6.54 -10.08
N LEU A 260 -7.54 -7.38 -9.11
CA LEU A 260 -8.13 -8.70 -9.32
C LEU A 260 -9.67 -8.70 -9.29
N GLY A 261 -10.30 -7.53 -9.19
CA GLY A 261 -11.76 -7.39 -9.19
C GLY A 261 -12.43 -8.19 -8.07
N LEU A 262 -11.82 -8.29 -6.88
CA LEU A 262 -12.39 -9.02 -5.76
C LEU A 262 -13.48 -8.20 -5.07
N PRO A 263 -14.78 -8.61 -5.12
CA PRO A 263 -15.84 -7.91 -4.39
C PRO A 263 -15.49 -7.79 -2.92
N SER A 264 -15.56 -6.59 -2.35
CA SER A 264 -15.07 -6.39 -0.99
C SER A 264 -16.01 -5.57 -0.12
N ALA A 265 -16.07 -5.93 1.17
CA ALA A 265 -16.45 -5.02 2.23
C ALA A 265 -15.17 -4.43 2.84
N ILE A 266 -15.12 -3.11 2.97
CA ILE A 266 -13.94 -2.38 3.39
C ILE A 266 -14.21 -1.70 4.73
N LEU A 267 -13.38 -2.02 5.73
CA LEU A 267 -13.39 -1.36 7.03
C LEU A 267 -12.41 -0.17 7.01
N VAL A 268 -12.88 0.99 7.39
CA VAL A 268 -12.07 2.21 7.56
C VAL A 268 -11.50 2.19 8.98
N LEU A 269 -10.22 1.84 9.10
CA LEU A 269 -9.54 1.65 10.38
C LEU A 269 -8.76 2.89 10.85
N ALA A 270 -8.47 3.84 9.94
CA ALA A 270 -7.69 5.03 10.22
C ALA A 270 -8.17 6.22 9.37
N PRO A 271 -7.96 7.48 9.86
CA PRO A 271 -8.43 8.68 9.16
C PRO A 271 -7.92 8.83 7.72
N ASN A 272 -6.66 8.49 7.45
CA ASN A 272 -6.05 8.52 6.13
C ASN A 272 -6.70 7.57 5.11
N GLN A 273 -7.50 6.60 5.56
CA GLN A 273 -8.21 5.65 4.71
C GLN A 273 -9.58 6.18 4.22
N GLN A 274 -10.10 7.25 4.84
CA GLN A 274 -11.46 7.75 4.57
C GLN A 274 -11.63 8.19 3.10
N GLY A 275 -10.67 8.92 2.54
CA GLY A 275 -10.75 9.42 1.17
C GLY A 275 -10.84 8.30 0.13
N ALA A 276 -9.97 7.29 0.25
CA ALA A 276 -10.00 6.13 -0.64
C ALA A 276 -11.30 5.32 -0.50
N ALA A 277 -11.75 5.10 0.74
CA ALA A 277 -12.99 4.37 1.00
C ALA A 277 -14.23 5.11 0.44
N ALA A 278 -14.34 6.43 0.65
CA ALA A 278 -15.43 7.24 0.12
C ALA A 278 -15.50 7.18 -1.41
N ALA A 279 -14.36 7.35 -2.09
CA ALA A 279 -14.31 7.30 -3.54
C ALA A 279 -14.65 5.91 -4.12
N LEU A 280 -14.35 4.83 -3.39
CA LEU A 280 -14.80 3.48 -3.78
C LEU A 280 -16.29 3.27 -3.55
N ALA A 281 -16.86 3.86 -2.50
CA ALA A 281 -18.29 3.83 -2.26
C ALA A 281 -19.07 4.58 -3.36
N GLU A 282 -18.61 5.77 -3.74
CA GLU A 282 -19.21 6.58 -4.81
C GLU A 282 -19.21 5.85 -6.17
N ARG A 283 -18.18 5.07 -6.44
CA ARG A 283 -18.04 4.26 -7.67
C ARG A 283 -18.71 2.90 -7.58
N GLU A 284 -19.42 2.61 -6.50
CA GLU A 284 -19.98 1.28 -6.20
C GLU A 284 -18.95 0.14 -6.34
N ALA A 285 -17.70 0.41 -5.99
CA ALA A 285 -16.60 -0.53 -6.11
C ALA A 285 -16.35 -1.36 -4.84
N ALA A 286 -16.94 -0.95 -3.71
CA ALA A 286 -16.88 -1.67 -2.44
C ALA A 286 -18.07 -1.32 -1.52
N LEU A 287 -18.36 -2.22 -0.57
CA LEU A 287 -19.20 -1.89 0.59
C LEU A 287 -18.33 -1.28 1.68
N VAL A 288 -18.58 -0.04 2.08
CA VAL A 288 -17.74 0.66 3.07
C VAL A 288 -18.39 0.63 4.45
N ILE A 289 -17.58 0.33 5.46
CA ILE A 289 -17.97 0.25 6.87
C ILE A 289 -17.01 1.11 7.70
N ASP A 290 -17.51 2.16 8.30
CA ASP A 290 -16.78 2.92 9.32
C ASP A 290 -16.80 2.14 10.63
N VAL A 291 -15.62 1.83 11.19
CA VAL A 291 -15.51 1.08 12.45
C VAL A 291 -15.94 1.88 13.67
N ASN A 292 -15.97 3.21 13.56
CA ASN A 292 -16.44 4.10 14.63
C ASN A 292 -17.96 4.32 14.61
N ALA A 293 -18.65 3.77 13.60
CA ALA A 293 -20.08 3.91 13.50
C ALA A 293 -20.82 3.04 14.53
N ASP A 294 -21.95 3.53 15.00
CA ASP A 294 -22.86 2.75 15.85
C ASP A 294 -23.25 1.43 15.17
N ASN A 295 -23.43 0.39 16.01
CA ASN A 295 -23.86 -0.93 15.54
C ASN A 295 -22.90 -1.59 14.51
N LEU A 296 -21.57 -1.47 14.72
CA LEU A 296 -20.56 -2.04 13.84
C LEU A 296 -20.82 -3.50 13.48
N ASP A 297 -21.15 -4.36 14.46
CA ASP A 297 -21.44 -5.78 14.20
C ASP A 297 -22.59 -5.98 13.23
N ALA A 298 -23.68 -5.21 13.38
CA ALA A 298 -24.82 -5.29 12.49
C ALA A 298 -24.47 -4.80 11.05
N ARG A 299 -23.53 -3.85 10.93
CA ARG A 299 -23.04 -3.40 9.62
C ARG A 299 -22.17 -4.45 8.95
N ILE A 300 -21.27 -5.07 9.71
CA ILE A 300 -20.45 -6.20 9.24
C ILE A 300 -21.36 -7.35 8.80
N ASP A 301 -22.32 -7.74 9.63
CA ASP A 301 -23.29 -8.80 9.36
C ASP A 301 -24.07 -8.54 8.07
N ARG A 302 -24.56 -7.32 7.89
CA ARG A 302 -25.30 -6.92 6.68
C ARG A 302 -24.43 -7.01 5.43
N ALA A 303 -23.17 -6.60 5.52
CA ALA A 303 -22.23 -6.71 4.40
C ALA A 303 -21.96 -8.18 4.06
N ILE A 304 -21.71 -9.03 5.06
CA ILE A 304 -21.51 -10.48 4.89
C ILE A 304 -22.71 -11.08 4.18
N VAL A 305 -23.93 -10.86 4.69
CA VAL A 305 -25.15 -11.42 4.11
C VAL A 305 -25.31 -10.98 2.66
N ARG A 306 -25.14 -9.67 2.37
CA ARG A 306 -25.25 -9.16 1.00
C ARG A 306 -24.21 -9.79 0.06
N LEU A 307 -22.96 -9.91 0.48
CA LEU A 307 -21.90 -10.52 -0.32
C LEU A 307 -22.12 -12.03 -0.51
N MET A 308 -22.71 -12.70 0.46
CA MET A 308 -23.04 -14.12 0.35
C MET A 308 -24.20 -14.39 -0.62
N THR A 309 -25.28 -13.59 -0.55
CA THR A 309 -26.56 -13.92 -1.19
C THR A 309 -26.84 -13.18 -2.49
N ASP A 310 -26.21 -12.02 -2.74
CA ASP A 310 -26.46 -11.18 -3.93
C ASP A 310 -25.31 -11.30 -4.95
N ALA A 311 -25.45 -12.25 -5.88
CA ALA A 311 -24.48 -12.44 -6.97
C ALA A 311 -24.41 -11.20 -7.91
N GLY A 312 -25.54 -10.52 -8.13
CA GLY A 312 -25.59 -9.30 -8.93
C GLY A 312 -24.79 -8.17 -8.28
N LEU A 313 -24.87 -8.02 -6.97
CA LEU A 313 -24.03 -7.07 -6.23
C LEU A 313 -22.55 -7.42 -6.39
N ARG A 314 -22.16 -8.69 -6.19
CA ARG A 314 -20.75 -9.09 -6.36
C ARG A 314 -20.25 -8.80 -7.78
N ALA A 315 -21.05 -9.07 -8.80
CA ALA A 315 -20.67 -8.76 -10.18
C ALA A 315 -20.46 -7.26 -10.42
N ARG A 316 -21.33 -6.40 -9.90
CA ARG A 316 -21.17 -4.94 -10.00
C ARG A 316 -19.94 -4.46 -9.27
N LEU A 317 -19.74 -4.87 -8.00
CA LEU A 317 -18.57 -4.50 -7.21
C LEU A 317 -17.27 -4.93 -7.89
N SER A 318 -17.26 -6.14 -8.47
CA SER A 318 -16.10 -6.67 -9.20
C SER A 318 -15.77 -5.83 -10.44
N ALA A 319 -16.76 -5.56 -11.28
CA ALA A 319 -16.56 -4.76 -12.48
C ALA A 319 -16.10 -3.33 -12.16
N ALA A 320 -16.74 -2.70 -11.18
CA ALA A 320 -16.41 -1.35 -10.75
C ALA A 320 -15.00 -1.26 -10.14
N SER A 321 -14.64 -2.17 -9.24
CA SER A 321 -13.30 -2.20 -8.63
C SER A 321 -12.20 -2.47 -9.66
N ALA A 322 -12.42 -3.41 -10.56
CA ALA A 322 -11.48 -3.74 -11.62
C ALA A 322 -11.24 -2.57 -12.60
N ALA A 323 -12.20 -1.68 -12.79
CA ALA A 323 -12.04 -0.49 -13.62
C ALA A 323 -11.17 0.61 -12.99
N ILE A 324 -10.89 0.53 -11.68
CA ILE A 324 -10.16 1.57 -10.94
C ILE A 324 -8.64 1.40 -11.06
N CYS A 325 -8.13 0.18 -11.00
CA CYS A 325 -6.70 -0.08 -10.96
C CYS A 325 -6.34 -1.28 -11.85
N ASP A 326 -5.31 -1.11 -12.69
CA ASP A 326 -4.83 -2.15 -13.61
C ASP A 326 -3.60 -2.92 -13.10
N GLY A 327 -2.97 -2.45 -12.00
CA GLY A 327 -1.80 -3.06 -11.38
C GLY A 327 -0.46 -2.69 -12.02
N LEU A 328 -0.42 -1.72 -12.93
CA LEU A 328 0.80 -1.30 -13.63
C LEU A 328 1.43 -0.02 -13.04
N GLY A 329 0.88 0.49 -11.94
CA GLY A 329 1.24 1.79 -11.37
C GLY A 329 2.69 1.88 -10.89
N ALA A 330 3.25 0.83 -10.30
CA ALA A 330 4.65 0.81 -9.87
C ALA A 330 5.62 1.06 -11.04
N GLY A 331 5.36 0.42 -12.17
CA GLY A 331 6.14 0.61 -13.39
C GLY A 331 6.05 2.02 -13.94
N ARG A 332 4.85 2.62 -13.97
CA ARG A 332 4.63 4.00 -14.40
C ARG A 332 5.33 5.01 -13.49
N ALA A 333 5.24 4.81 -12.17
CA ALA A 333 5.89 5.66 -11.18
C ALA A 333 7.42 5.57 -11.28
N ALA A 334 7.96 4.36 -11.40
CA ALA A 334 9.39 4.13 -11.57
C ALA A 334 9.94 4.81 -12.83
N GLU A 335 9.26 4.65 -13.96
CA GLU A 335 9.65 5.30 -15.23
C GLU A 335 9.63 6.83 -15.11
N ALA A 336 8.54 7.38 -14.53
CA ALA A 336 8.40 8.81 -14.35
C ALA A 336 9.50 9.39 -13.46
N PHE A 337 9.91 8.70 -12.40
CA PHE A 337 10.95 9.16 -11.49
C PHE A 337 12.35 9.07 -12.13
N LEU A 338 12.66 7.99 -12.83
CA LEU A 338 13.92 7.84 -13.55
C LEU A 338 14.11 8.91 -14.64
N GLN A 339 13.03 9.31 -15.33
CA GLN A 339 13.08 10.42 -16.29
C GLN A 339 13.44 11.74 -15.60
N VAL A 340 12.95 12.00 -14.38
CA VAL A 340 13.29 13.18 -13.60
C VAL A 340 14.75 13.17 -13.16
N ILE A 341 15.25 12.03 -12.68
CA ILE A 341 16.68 11.87 -12.33
C ILE A 341 17.56 12.17 -13.53
N ALA A 342 17.29 11.55 -14.68
CA ALA A 342 18.06 11.72 -15.92
C ALA A 342 18.06 13.17 -16.45
N SER A 343 16.94 13.88 -16.33
CA SER A 343 16.85 15.27 -16.81
C SER A 343 17.64 16.26 -15.95
N ARG A 344 17.83 15.98 -14.66
CA ARG A 344 18.67 16.82 -13.78
C ARG A 344 20.17 16.65 -14.06
N ASP A 345 20.61 15.44 -14.33
CA ASP A 345 22.02 15.17 -14.66
C ASP A 345 22.45 15.80 -16.00
N SER A 346 21.48 16.18 -16.83
CA SER A 346 21.71 16.85 -18.12
C SER A 346 21.91 18.36 -18.00
N LEU A 347 21.63 18.97 -16.83
CA LEU A 347 21.88 20.39 -16.60
C LEU A 347 23.36 20.60 -16.25
N PRO A 348 24.06 21.59 -16.88
CA PRO A 348 25.43 21.87 -16.52
C PRO A 348 25.52 22.24 -15.03
N HIS A 349 26.40 21.58 -14.29
CA HIS A 349 26.72 21.97 -12.93
C HIS A 349 27.20 23.44 -12.98
N PRO A 350 26.68 24.32 -12.11
CA PRO A 350 27.30 25.67 -12.00
C PRO A 350 28.77 25.47 -11.65
N GLU A 351 29.64 25.89 -12.56
CA GLU A 351 31.07 25.89 -12.29
C GLU A 351 31.30 26.70 -11.01
N GLY A 352 31.73 26.02 -9.95
CA GLY A 352 32.19 26.69 -8.74
C GLY A 352 33.33 27.67 -9.10
N PRO A 353 33.52 28.77 -8.38
CA PRO A 353 34.59 29.71 -8.65
C PRO A 353 35.91 28.95 -8.70
N ARG A 354 36.60 29.03 -9.84
CA ARG A 354 37.98 28.53 -10.00
C ARG A 354 38.88 29.32 -9.06
N PRO A 355 39.84 28.66 -8.35
CA PRO A 355 40.72 29.32 -7.40
C PRO A 355 41.64 30.34 -8.04
#